data_2b175491cd4b8c0a05042df6fdf978e5
#
_entry.id   2b175491cd4b8c0a05042df6fdf978e5
#
_cell.length_a   1.000
_cell.length_b   1.000
_cell.length_c   1.000
_cell.angle_alpha   90.00
_cell.angle_beta   90.00
_cell.angle_gamma   90.00
#
_symmetry.space_group_name_H-M   'P 1'
#
loop_
_entity.id
_entity.type
_entity.pdbx_description
1 polymer ?
#
loop_
_entity_poly.entity_id
_entity_poly.type
_entity_poly.pdbx_seq_one_letter_code
_entity_poly.pdbx_strand_id
1 'polypeptide(L)'
;MKAAMISLRQSSRYLLTDSRSKMSRFHYIIDPGHGEMTHGKRSPITEDGRQLLEYEFNQEVAGRLSELLTAHNIRHSVTITQPRNHADDVQFRAGYTKGLTDVLDNVIFVSIHGNAGPGNQFNDQFTGVETFANAKGEEIAEIFQKHLVRRTKLRNRGVKDGRWLYVLRNANCPAVLTENGFFNGADFEMMMTDEFRMEVAKAHYEAIREIEKKIK
;
A
#
# COMPACT_ATOMS: atom_id res chain seq x y z
N MET A 1 48.70 57.39 -2.67
CA MET A 1 47.52 56.79 -2.02
C MET A 1 47.29 55.41 -2.59
N LYS A 2 47.65 54.35 -1.87
CA LYS A 2 47.53 52.95 -2.28
C LYS A 2 46.22 52.41 -1.70
N ALA A 3 45.26 52.05 -2.57
CA ALA A 3 44.05 51.38 -2.16
C ALA A 3 44.30 49.86 -2.05
N ALA A 4 44.06 49.30 -0.91
CA ALA A 4 44.21 47.87 -0.64
C ALA A 4 43.01 47.10 -1.23
N MET A 5 43.29 46.18 -2.16
CA MET A 5 42.32 45.15 -2.61
C MET A 5 42.31 44.04 -1.56
N ILE A 6 41.21 43.92 -0.83
CA ILE A 6 40.93 42.79 0.03
C ILE A 6 40.26 41.70 -0.84
N SER A 7 41.02 40.63 -1.04
CA SER A 7 40.55 39.40 -1.72
C SER A 7 39.69 38.57 -0.74
N LEU A 8 38.38 38.60 -0.92
CA LEU A 8 37.47 37.68 -0.27
C LEU A 8 37.38 36.36 -1.07
N ARG A 9 38.28 35.43 -0.80
CA ARG A 9 38.10 34.02 -1.16
C ARG A 9 37.26 33.34 -0.08
N GLN A 10 35.96 33.46 -0.15
CA GLN A 10 35.07 32.57 0.55
C GLN A 10 34.95 31.25 -0.22
N SER A 11 35.63 30.25 0.32
CA SER A 11 35.51 28.86 -0.09
C SER A 11 34.12 28.36 0.24
N SER A 12 33.20 28.44 -0.71
CA SER A 12 31.93 27.73 -0.64
C SER A 12 32.22 26.25 -0.90
N ARG A 13 32.54 25.51 0.15
CA ARG A 13 32.50 24.06 0.15
C ARG A 13 31.04 23.67 0.15
N TYR A 14 30.43 23.65 -1.03
CA TYR A 14 29.24 22.84 -1.23
C TYR A 14 29.65 21.39 -0.99
N LEU A 15 29.22 20.86 0.13
CA LEU A 15 29.16 19.44 0.35
C LEU A 15 28.21 18.89 -0.72
N LEU A 16 28.78 18.47 -1.82
CA LEU A 16 28.12 17.55 -2.73
C LEU A 16 27.93 16.26 -1.92
N THR A 17 26.82 16.18 -1.20
CA THR A 17 26.32 14.88 -0.77
C THR A 17 26.11 14.09 -2.05
N ASP A 18 26.93 13.07 -2.25
CA ASP A 18 26.79 12.09 -3.33
C ASP A 18 25.48 11.32 -3.12
N SER A 19 24.35 11.98 -3.35
CA SER A 19 23.05 11.38 -3.47
C SER A 19 22.85 10.93 -4.91
N ARG A 20 23.67 10.02 -5.40
CA ARG A 20 23.19 9.06 -6.39
C ARG A 20 22.10 8.29 -5.66
N SER A 21 20.88 8.80 -5.71
CA SER A 21 19.72 8.05 -5.22
C SER A 21 19.76 6.71 -5.95
N LYS A 22 20.11 5.67 -5.22
CA LYS A 22 20.17 4.32 -5.78
C LYS A 22 18.78 4.06 -6.33
N MET A 23 18.65 3.90 -7.64
CA MET A 23 17.35 3.61 -8.26
C MET A 23 16.72 2.43 -7.54
N SER A 24 15.41 2.52 -7.29
CA SER A 24 14.63 1.42 -6.72
C SER A 24 14.91 0.12 -7.49
N ARG A 25 15.15 -0.97 -6.77
CA ARG A 25 15.48 -2.28 -7.35
C ARG A 25 14.26 -2.94 -7.96
N PHE A 26 13.11 -2.67 -7.38
CA PHE A 26 11.83 -3.22 -7.81
C PHE A 26 10.93 -2.14 -8.38
N HIS A 27 9.95 -2.54 -9.18
CA HIS A 27 8.80 -1.74 -9.55
C HIS A 27 7.57 -2.25 -8.80
N TYR A 28 6.94 -1.40 -8.00
CA TYR A 28 5.78 -1.77 -7.20
C TYR A 28 4.50 -1.40 -7.94
N ILE A 29 3.63 -2.38 -8.15
CA ILE A 29 2.27 -2.14 -8.63
C ILE A 29 1.38 -2.01 -7.40
N ILE A 30 0.89 -0.82 -7.13
CA ILE A 30 -0.02 -0.54 -6.03
C ILE A 30 -1.44 -0.67 -6.55
N ASP A 31 -2.21 -1.56 -5.93
CA ASP A 31 -3.55 -1.90 -6.36
C ASP A 31 -4.56 -1.58 -5.24
N PRO A 32 -5.26 -0.43 -5.30
CA PRO A 32 -6.39 -0.18 -4.40
C PRO A 32 -7.55 -1.09 -4.77
N GLY A 33 -7.90 -2.02 -3.89
CA GLY A 33 -8.96 -2.99 -4.14
C GLY A 33 -10.33 -2.36 -4.35
N HIS A 34 -11.18 -3.05 -5.08
CA HIS A 34 -12.57 -2.68 -5.35
C HIS A 34 -12.77 -1.37 -6.13
N GLY A 35 -14.03 -1.04 -6.38
CA GLY A 35 -14.49 0.19 -7.01
C GLY A 35 -15.83 0.61 -6.42
N GLU A 36 -16.28 1.80 -6.76
CA GLU A 36 -17.51 2.40 -6.25
C GLU A 36 -18.74 1.49 -6.37
N MET A 37 -18.82 0.75 -7.47
CA MET A 37 -19.96 -0.14 -7.78
C MET A 37 -19.79 -1.56 -7.25
N THR A 38 -18.75 -1.85 -6.47
CA THR A 38 -18.56 -3.21 -5.93
C THR A 38 -19.54 -3.46 -4.79
N HIS A 39 -20.53 -4.32 -5.04
CA HIS A 39 -21.58 -4.65 -4.07
C HIS A 39 -20.99 -5.32 -2.81
N GLY A 40 -21.56 -4.96 -1.64
CA GLY A 40 -21.21 -5.58 -0.35
C GLY A 40 -19.84 -5.18 0.22
N LYS A 41 -19.11 -4.31 -0.46
CA LYS A 41 -17.78 -3.83 -0.03
C LYS A 41 -17.89 -2.51 0.71
N ARG A 42 -18.66 -2.56 1.80
CA ARG A 42 -18.96 -1.42 2.68
C ARG A 42 -19.37 -1.89 4.07
N SER A 43 -19.18 -1.03 5.06
CA SER A 43 -19.66 -1.31 6.41
C SER A 43 -21.20 -1.26 6.48
N PRO A 44 -21.80 -1.77 7.55
CA PRO A 44 -23.15 -1.36 7.93
C PRO A 44 -23.20 0.16 8.09
N ILE A 45 -24.42 0.74 8.02
CA ILE A 45 -24.63 2.16 8.31
C ILE A 45 -24.75 2.29 9.84
N THR A 46 -24.01 3.23 10.43
CA THR A 46 -24.11 3.55 11.85
C THR A 46 -25.40 4.30 12.16
N GLU A 47 -25.77 4.42 13.43
CA GLU A 47 -26.97 5.16 13.87
C GLU A 47 -26.94 6.64 13.47
N ASP A 48 -25.74 7.23 13.40
CA ASP A 48 -25.53 8.62 12.94
C ASP A 48 -25.34 8.75 11.41
N GLY A 49 -25.57 7.67 10.67
CA GLY A 49 -25.59 7.66 9.19
C GLY A 49 -24.24 7.52 8.52
N ARG A 50 -23.14 7.30 9.25
CA ARG A 50 -21.80 7.06 8.66
C ARG A 50 -21.71 5.66 8.06
N GLN A 51 -20.96 5.55 6.99
CA GLN A 51 -20.66 4.29 6.34
C GLN A 51 -19.25 4.35 5.75
N LEU A 52 -18.45 3.30 5.95
CA LEU A 52 -17.18 3.14 5.26
C LEU A 52 -17.39 2.40 3.94
N LEU A 53 -16.94 2.99 2.85
CA LEU A 53 -16.84 2.32 1.56
C LEU A 53 -15.41 1.81 1.39
N GLU A 54 -15.25 0.51 1.21
CA GLU A 54 -13.94 -0.14 1.18
C GLU A 54 -13.04 0.45 0.08
N TYR A 55 -13.60 0.74 -1.10
CA TYR A 55 -12.83 1.29 -2.20
C TYR A 55 -12.24 2.68 -1.89
N GLU A 56 -12.97 3.54 -1.15
CA GLU A 56 -12.49 4.87 -0.74
C GLU A 56 -11.31 4.74 0.22
N PHE A 57 -11.45 3.88 1.23
CA PHE A 57 -10.36 3.57 2.14
C PHE A 57 -9.13 3.08 1.38
N ASN A 58 -9.29 2.11 0.47
CA ASN A 58 -8.19 1.52 -0.28
C ASN A 58 -7.51 2.57 -1.18
N GLN A 59 -8.28 3.42 -1.87
CA GLN A 59 -7.75 4.48 -2.74
C GLN A 59 -7.01 5.55 -1.96
N GLU A 60 -7.52 5.98 -0.81
CA GLU A 60 -6.84 6.96 0.02
C GLU A 60 -5.52 6.43 0.58
N VAL A 61 -5.49 5.19 1.07
CA VAL A 61 -4.24 4.56 1.52
C VAL A 61 -3.25 4.44 0.37
N ALA A 62 -3.69 3.99 -0.80
CA ALA A 62 -2.84 3.86 -1.99
C ALA A 62 -2.31 5.22 -2.48
N GLY A 63 -3.12 6.27 -2.45
CA GLY A 63 -2.72 7.63 -2.80
C GLY A 63 -1.61 8.14 -1.89
N ARG A 64 -1.81 8.05 -0.57
CA ARG A 64 -0.81 8.44 0.44
C ARG A 64 0.49 7.62 0.31
N LEU A 65 0.37 6.32 0.03
CA LEU A 65 1.53 5.46 -0.24
C LEU A 65 2.27 5.93 -1.50
N SER A 66 1.56 6.22 -2.59
CA SER A 66 2.14 6.70 -3.84
C SER A 66 2.92 8.01 -3.65
N GLU A 67 2.41 8.94 -2.85
CA GLU A 67 3.11 10.17 -2.49
C GLU A 67 4.42 9.88 -1.74
N LEU A 68 4.37 8.98 -0.74
CA LEU A 68 5.57 8.56 0.00
C LEU A 68 6.62 7.89 -0.91
N LEU A 69 6.18 7.03 -1.82
CA LEU A 69 7.08 6.36 -2.76
C LEU A 69 7.71 7.35 -3.75
N THR A 70 6.92 8.30 -4.27
CA THR A 70 7.40 9.37 -5.15
C THR A 70 8.44 10.23 -4.46
N ALA A 71 8.17 10.69 -3.23
CA ALA A 71 9.09 11.52 -2.45
C ALA A 71 10.44 10.84 -2.18
N HIS A 72 10.49 9.51 -2.24
CA HIS A 72 11.70 8.74 -1.97
C HIS A 72 12.27 8.03 -3.23
N ASN A 73 11.81 8.42 -4.43
CA ASN A 73 12.27 7.88 -5.71
C ASN A 73 12.15 6.34 -5.82
N ILE A 74 11.09 5.76 -5.24
CA ILE A 74 10.77 4.34 -5.37
C ILE A 74 9.84 4.16 -6.57
N ARG A 75 10.26 3.32 -7.52
CA ARG A 75 9.51 3.08 -8.77
C ARG A 75 8.20 2.38 -8.48
N HIS A 76 7.10 2.96 -8.91
CA HIS A 76 5.78 2.37 -8.74
C HIS A 76 4.79 2.84 -9.82
N SER A 77 3.69 2.15 -9.90
CA SER A 77 2.48 2.55 -10.64
C SER A 77 1.24 2.12 -9.86
N VAL A 78 0.12 2.77 -10.14
CA VAL A 78 -1.16 2.47 -9.48
C VAL A 78 -2.10 1.91 -10.54
N THR A 79 -2.77 0.78 -10.25
CA THR A 79 -3.66 0.11 -11.22
C THR A 79 -4.87 0.95 -11.59
N ILE A 80 -5.44 1.65 -10.60
CA ILE A 80 -6.61 2.52 -10.74
C ILE A 80 -6.31 3.84 -10.04
N THR A 81 -6.26 4.93 -10.81
CA THR A 81 -5.94 6.28 -10.32
C THR A 81 -7.16 7.18 -10.16
N GLN A 82 -8.31 6.77 -10.69
CA GLN A 82 -9.55 7.54 -10.67
C GLN A 82 -10.71 6.66 -10.21
N PRO A 83 -11.69 7.20 -9.47
CA PRO A 83 -12.95 6.51 -9.22
C PRO A 83 -13.56 6.11 -10.57
N ARG A 84 -13.81 4.85 -10.76
CA ARG A 84 -14.50 4.37 -11.97
C ARG A 84 -15.88 3.87 -11.59
N ASN A 85 -16.87 4.18 -12.43
CA ASN A 85 -18.22 3.65 -12.32
C ASN A 85 -18.29 2.18 -12.79
N HIS A 86 -17.21 1.42 -12.57
CA HIS A 86 -17.14 0.03 -12.94
C HIS A 86 -17.05 -0.82 -11.68
N ALA A 87 -17.82 -1.88 -11.70
CA ALA A 87 -17.65 -2.96 -10.75
C ALA A 87 -16.18 -3.37 -10.68
N ASP A 88 -15.80 -3.95 -9.57
CA ASP A 88 -14.47 -4.51 -9.37
C ASP A 88 -14.07 -5.41 -10.54
N ASP A 89 -13.18 -4.92 -11.38
CA ASP A 89 -12.69 -5.67 -12.54
C ASP A 89 -11.36 -6.34 -12.20
N VAL A 90 -11.46 -7.48 -11.54
CA VAL A 90 -10.29 -8.30 -11.20
C VAL A 90 -9.49 -8.74 -12.43
N GLN A 91 -10.16 -8.84 -13.59
CA GLN A 91 -9.50 -9.19 -14.84
C GLN A 91 -8.70 -8.01 -15.37
N PHE A 92 -9.21 -6.79 -15.25
CA PHE A 92 -8.47 -5.58 -15.59
C PHE A 92 -7.21 -5.45 -14.73
N ARG A 93 -7.34 -5.62 -13.41
CA ARG A 93 -6.20 -5.54 -12.46
C ARG A 93 -5.13 -6.58 -12.77
N ALA A 94 -5.54 -7.81 -13.00
CA ALA A 94 -4.63 -8.89 -13.39
C ALA A 94 -3.99 -8.63 -14.77
N GLY A 95 -4.76 -8.14 -15.74
CA GLY A 95 -4.27 -7.76 -17.08
C GLY A 95 -3.27 -6.61 -17.03
N TYR A 96 -3.53 -5.57 -16.23
CA TYR A 96 -2.60 -4.47 -16.01
C TYR A 96 -1.28 -4.97 -15.41
N THR A 97 -1.35 -5.82 -14.37
CA THR A 97 -0.17 -6.42 -13.73
C THR A 97 0.62 -7.26 -14.72
N LYS A 98 -0.08 -8.11 -15.51
CA LYS A 98 0.57 -8.92 -16.54
C LYS A 98 1.27 -8.04 -17.58
N GLY A 99 0.62 -7.00 -18.09
CA GLY A 99 1.21 -6.10 -19.08
C GLY A 99 2.50 -5.45 -18.58
N LEU A 100 2.56 -5.07 -17.30
CA LEU A 100 3.80 -4.54 -16.72
C LEU A 100 4.87 -5.60 -16.50
N THR A 101 4.51 -6.81 -16.08
CA THR A 101 5.49 -7.90 -15.92
C THR A 101 6.05 -8.44 -17.24
N ASP A 102 5.37 -8.18 -18.35
CA ASP A 102 5.86 -8.54 -19.70
C ASP A 102 6.96 -7.59 -20.19
N VAL A 103 7.07 -6.38 -19.60
CA VAL A 103 8.01 -5.33 -20.07
C VAL A 103 8.97 -4.81 -18.99
N LEU A 104 8.72 -5.13 -17.73
CA LEU A 104 9.55 -4.71 -16.60
C LEU A 104 10.06 -5.92 -15.81
N ASP A 105 11.35 -5.86 -15.48
CA ASP A 105 11.94 -6.81 -14.53
C ASP A 105 11.67 -6.38 -13.08
N ASN A 106 11.75 -7.37 -12.16
CA ASN A 106 11.66 -7.13 -10.72
C ASN A 106 10.38 -6.39 -10.28
N VAL A 107 9.23 -6.88 -10.73
CA VAL A 107 7.92 -6.33 -10.34
C VAL A 107 7.42 -7.01 -9.08
N ILE A 108 6.81 -6.23 -8.18
CA ILE A 108 6.08 -6.70 -7.00
C ILE A 108 4.68 -6.09 -7.03
N PHE A 109 3.65 -6.93 -6.89
CA PHE A 109 2.26 -6.51 -6.82
C PHE A 109 1.79 -6.41 -5.37
N VAL A 110 1.17 -5.28 -5.00
CA VAL A 110 0.68 -4.98 -3.65
C VAL A 110 -0.76 -4.50 -3.72
N SER A 111 -1.70 -5.36 -3.37
CA SER A 111 -3.13 -5.02 -3.31
C SER A 111 -3.52 -4.60 -1.88
N ILE A 112 -4.27 -3.50 -1.76
CA ILE A 112 -4.64 -2.87 -0.49
C ILE A 112 -6.15 -2.97 -0.32
N HIS A 113 -6.59 -3.56 0.80
CA HIS A 113 -7.97 -3.84 1.14
C HIS A 113 -8.30 -3.50 2.59
N GLY A 114 -9.59 -3.32 2.87
CA GLY A 114 -10.17 -3.41 4.19
C GLY A 114 -10.94 -4.72 4.34
N ASN A 115 -10.87 -5.35 5.50
CA ASN A 115 -11.50 -6.65 5.78
C ASN A 115 -12.95 -6.51 6.24
N ALA A 116 -13.69 -7.60 6.10
CA ALA A 116 -15.01 -7.77 6.70
C ALA A 116 -15.16 -9.14 7.34
N GLY A 117 -15.74 -9.17 8.52
CA GLY A 117 -16.28 -10.41 9.09
C GLY A 117 -17.60 -10.81 8.41
N PRO A 118 -18.04 -12.06 8.59
CA PRO A 118 -19.30 -12.54 8.03
C PRO A 118 -20.51 -11.76 8.55
N GLY A 119 -21.51 -11.61 7.68
CA GLY A 119 -22.75 -10.89 8.00
C GLY A 119 -22.70 -9.41 7.64
N ASN A 120 -23.85 -8.74 7.80
CA ASN A 120 -24.02 -7.32 7.47
C ASN A 120 -24.36 -6.49 8.71
N GLN A 121 -23.70 -6.81 9.84
CA GLN A 121 -23.85 -6.11 11.12
C GLN A 121 -22.47 -5.86 11.70
N PHE A 122 -22.37 -4.85 12.57
CA PHE A 122 -21.16 -4.64 13.36
C PHE A 122 -20.97 -5.77 14.38
N ASN A 123 -19.73 -6.25 14.50
CA ASN A 123 -19.35 -7.24 15.50
C ASN A 123 -17.89 -7.00 15.94
N ASP A 124 -17.74 -6.56 17.17
CA ASP A 124 -16.44 -6.17 17.75
C ASP A 124 -15.46 -7.35 17.95
N GLN A 125 -15.90 -8.58 17.72
CA GLN A 125 -14.99 -9.73 17.66
C GLN A 125 -14.09 -9.72 16.42
N PHE A 126 -14.50 -8.99 15.37
CA PHE A 126 -13.70 -8.84 14.16
C PHE A 126 -12.73 -7.68 14.34
N THR A 127 -11.44 -7.98 14.35
CA THR A 127 -10.36 -7.00 14.45
C THR A 127 -9.06 -7.58 13.92
N GLY A 128 -8.18 -6.70 13.46
CA GLY A 128 -6.80 -7.06 13.14
C GLY A 128 -6.43 -6.89 11.69
N VAL A 129 -5.16 -7.12 11.42
CA VAL A 129 -4.55 -7.07 10.09
C VAL A 129 -4.05 -8.43 9.68
N GLU A 130 -4.17 -8.74 8.39
CA GLU A 130 -3.64 -9.97 7.79
C GLU A 130 -3.11 -9.71 6.39
N THR A 131 -2.17 -10.54 5.95
CA THR A 131 -1.57 -10.43 4.62
C THR A 131 -1.67 -11.76 3.89
N PHE A 132 -2.26 -11.73 2.69
CA PHE A 132 -2.30 -12.87 1.80
C PHE A 132 -1.17 -12.80 0.79
N ALA A 133 -0.62 -13.95 0.39
CA ALA A 133 0.44 -14.02 -0.60
C ALA A 133 0.20 -15.12 -1.63
N ASN A 134 0.74 -14.94 -2.84
CA ASN A 134 0.99 -16.06 -3.73
C ASN A 134 2.32 -16.74 -3.34
N ALA A 135 2.64 -17.90 -3.93
CA ALA A 135 3.83 -18.66 -3.59
C ALA A 135 5.16 -17.87 -3.74
N LYS A 136 5.20 -16.87 -4.62
CA LYS A 136 6.39 -16.02 -4.82
C LYS A 136 6.47 -14.86 -3.82
N GLY A 137 5.37 -14.53 -3.15
CA GLY A 137 5.23 -13.38 -2.28
C GLY A 137 5.33 -13.67 -0.78
N GLU A 138 5.54 -14.92 -0.35
CA GLU A 138 5.47 -15.31 1.07
C GLU A 138 6.46 -14.52 1.95
N GLU A 139 7.74 -14.43 1.57
CA GLU A 139 8.73 -13.66 2.33
C GLU A 139 8.38 -12.16 2.38
N ILE A 140 7.85 -11.64 1.29
CA ILE A 140 7.40 -10.25 1.18
C ILE A 140 6.20 -10.00 2.09
N ALA A 141 5.25 -10.93 2.16
CA ALA A 141 4.07 -10.83 3.01
C ALA A 141 4.42 -10.76 4.51
N GLU A 142 5.41 -11.51 4.95
CA GLU A 142 5.90 -11.45 6.34
C GLU A 142 6.45 -10.05 6.68
N ILE A 143 7.12 -9.40 5.72
CA ILE A 143 7.61 -8.03 5.90
C ILE A 143 6.44 -7.05 6.00
N PHE A 144 5.43 -7.13 5.10
CA PHE A 144 4.23 -6.30 5.18
C PHE A 144 3.49 -6.50 6.50
N GLN A 145 3.22 -7.76 6.86
CA GLN A 145 2.49 -8.11 8.10
C GLN A 145 3.17 -7.52 9.34
N LYS A 146 4.49 -7.65 9.44
CA LYS A 146 5.28 -7.07 10.54
C LYS A 146 5.09 -5.56 10.67
N HIS A 147 5.18 -4.82 9.55
CA HIS A 147 5.04 -3.37 9.57
C HIS A 147 3.60 -2.93 9.83
N LEU A 148 2.61 -3.63 9.30
CA LEU A 148 1.19 -3.38 9.56
C LEU A 148 0.89 -3.50 11.05
N VAL A 149 1.23 -4.62 11.67
CA VAL A 149 1.03 -4.83 13.11
C VAL A 149 1.72 -3.73 13.93
N ARG A 150 2.95 -3.40 13.58
CA ARG A 150 3.73 -2.39 14.30
C ARG A 150 3.09 -1.01 14.26
N ARG A 151 2.57 -0.60 13.11
CA ARG A 151 2.03 0.74 12.89
C ARG A 151 0.60 0.89 13.36
N THR A 152 -0.25 -0.06 12.97
CA THR A 152 -1.68 0.01 13.29
C THR A 152 -1.98 -0.36 14.74
N LYS A 153 -1.10 -1.13 15.40
CA LYS A 153 -1.31 -1.71 16.73
C LYS A 153 -2.50 -2.68 16.80
N LEU A 154 -3.06 -3.03 15.67
CA LEU A 154 -4.14 -3.99 15.59
C LEU A 154 -3.66 -5.43 15.81
N ARG A 155 -4.60 -6.30 16.10
CA ARG A 155 -4.34 -7.74 16.29
C ARG A 155 -3.62 -8.32 15.07
N ASN A 156 -2.54 -9.05 15.31
CA ASN A 156 -1.84 -9.81 14.28
C ASN A 156 -2.63 -11.08 13.94
N ARG A 157 -3.12 -11.16 12.70
CA ARG A 157 -3.83 -12.36 12.17
C ARG A 157 -2.93 -13.21 11.28
N GLY A 158 -1.69 -12.78 11.05
CA GLY A 158 -0.65 -13.51 10.33
C GLY A 158 -0.72 -13.42 8.81
N VAL A 159 0.22 -14.12 8.19
CA VAL A 159 0.27 -14.32 6.74
C VAL A 159 -0.55 -15.55 6.37
N LYS A 160 -1.20 -15.50 5.20
CA LYS A 160 -2.10 -16.54 4.73
C LYS A 160 -1.87 -16.86 3.26
N ASP A 161 -2.21 -18.09 2.87
CA ASP A 161 -2.23 -18.49 1.47
C ASP A 161 -3.29 -17.69 0.69
N GLY A 162 -2.84 -16.91 -0.28
CA GLY A 162 -3.66 -16.08 -1.16
C GLY A 162 -3.86 -16.66 -2.57
N ARG A 163 -3.39 -17.87 -2.86
CA ARG A 163 -3.46 -18.46 -4.22
C ARG A 163 -4.89 -18.67 -4.74
N TRP A 164 -5.89 -18.63 -3.88
CA TRP A 164 -7.30 -18.66 -4.28
C TRP A 164 -7.83 -17.28 -4.72
N LEU A 165 -7.18 -16.17 -4.32
CA LEU A 165 -7.53 -14.81 -4.73
C LEU A 165 -7.14 -14.59 -6.18
N TYR A 166 -8.10 -14.14 -7.00
CA TYR A 166 -7.92 -14.03 -8.45
C TYR A 166 -6.72 -13.16 -8.83
N VAL A 167 -6.57 -11.97 -8.22
CA VAL A 167 -5.48 -11.03 -8.52
C VAL A 167 -4.12 -11.59 -8.15
N LEU A 168 -4.02 -12.33 -7.04
CA LEU A 168 -2.75 -12.95 -6.60
C LEU A 168 -2.39 -14.18 -7.44
N ARG A 169 -3.38 -15.01 -7.77
CA ARG A 169 -3.18 -16.19 -8.59
C ARG A 169 -2.70 -15.86 -10.01
N ASN A 170 -3.21 -14.76 -10.57
CA ASN A 170 -2.90 -14.35 -11.93
C ASN A 170 -1.75 -13.33 -12.03
N ALA A 171 -1.15 -12.95 -10.90
CA ALA A 171 0.08 -12.15 -10.90
C ALA A 171 1.28 -13.03 -11.26
N ASN A 172 1.98 -12.71 -12.34
CA ASN A 172 3.19 -13.43 -12.77
C ASN A 172 4.43 -13.09 -11.92
N CYS A 173 4.30 -12.20 -10.95
CA CYS A 173 5.35 -11.70 -10.03
C CYS A 173 5.04 -12.07 -8.58
N PRO A 174 5.96 -11.83 -7.63
CA PRO A 174 5.66 -11.82 -6.21
C PRO A 174 4.48 -10.89 -5.93
N ALA A 175 3.45 -11.40 -5.23
CA ALA A 175 2.20 -10.69 -5.05
C ALA A 175 1.66 -10.86 -3.63
N VAL A 176 1.23 -9.76 -3.03
CA VAL A 176 0.60 -9.71 -1.71
C VAL A 176 -0.70 -8.92 -1.75
N LEU A 177 -1.62 -9.26 -0.85
CA LEU A 177 -2.83 -8.51 -0.57
C LEU A 177 -2.93 -8.30 0.94
N THR A 178 -3.06 -7.06 1.35
CA THR A 178 -3.14 -6.67 2.76
C THR A 178 -4.58 -6.34 3.13
N GLU A 179 -5.04 -6.86 4.27
CA GLU A 179 -6.31 -6.56 4.90
C GLU A 179 -6.05 -5.70 6.14
N ASN A 180 -6.45 -4.45 6.08
CA ASN A 180 -5.96 -3.39 6.95
C ASN A 180 -6.97 -2.96 8.03
N GLY A 181 -7.61 -3.93 8.69
CA GLY A 181 -8.66 -3.72 9.68
C GLY A 181 -10.03 -4.16 9.16
N PHE A 182 -10.96 -4.38 10.08
CA PHE A 182 -12.31 -4.85 9.79
C PHE A 182 -13.31 -3.69 9.79
N PHE A 183 -13.84 -3.34 8.63
CA PHE A 183 -14.77 -2.20 8.50
C PHE A 183 -16.18 -2.49 9.07
N ASN A 184 -16.51 -3.73 9.41
CA ASN A 184 -17.71 -4.08 10.16
C ASN A 184 -17.38 -4.65 11.56
N GLY A 185 -16.22 -4.30 12.09
CA GLY A 185 -15.69 -4.77 13.36
C GLY A 185 -15.22 -3.66 14.27
N ALA A 186 -14.46 -4.03 15.30
CA ALA A 186 -13.91 -3.08 16.28
C ALA A 186 -12.98 -2.01 15.67
N ASP A 187 -12.50 -2.24 14.44
CA ASP A 187 -11.56 -1.33 13.78
C ASP A 187 -12.25 -0.18 13.01
N PHE A 188 -13.59 -0.23 12.88
CA PHE A 188 -14.37 0.71 12.05
C PHE A 188 -14.05 2.19 12.32
N GLU A 189 -14.15 2.61 13.60
CA GLU A 189 -13.93 4.01 13.97
C GLU A 189 -12.51 4.48 13.62
N MET A 190 -11.51 3.64 13.82
CA MET A 190 -10.14 3.96 13.42
C MET A 190 -10.00 4.08 11.90
N MET A 191 -10.58 3.14 11.14
CA MET A 191 -10.50 3.12 9.68
C MET A 191 -11.16 4.36 9.04
N MET A 192 -12.10 5.00 9.73
CA MET A 192 -12.72 6.26 9.30
C MET A 192 -11.80 7.47 9.45
N THR A 193 -10.69 7.37 10.19
CA THR A 193 -9.80 8.50 10.46
C THR A 193 -8.67 8.63 9.44
N ASP A 194 -8.32 9.86 9.13
CA ASP A 194 -7.16 10.21 8.31
C ASP A 194 -5.84 9.71 8.89
N GLU A 195 -5.74 9.76 10.22
CA GLU A 195 -4.55 9.31 10.95
C GLU A 195 -4.30 7.82 10.73
N PHE A 196 -5.32 6.98 10.88
CA PHE A 196 -5.18 5.55 10.68
C PHE A 196 -4.81 5.21 9.23
N ARG A 197 -5.47 5.83 8.24
CA ARG A 197 -5.15 5.65 6.82
C ARG A 197 -3.69 6.02 6.51
N MET A 198 -3.18 7.09 7.14
CA MET A 198 -1.78 7.46 7.03
C MET A 198 -0.85 6.43 7.70
N GLU A 199 -1.20 5.89 8.86
CA GLU A 199 -0.38 4.85 9.50
C GLU A 199 -0.34 3.55 8.69
N VAL A 200 -1.45 3.18 8.03
CA VAL A 200 -1.47 2.05 7.08
C VAL A 200 -0.55 2.35 5.87
N ALA A 201 -0.64 3.53 5.28
CA ALA A 201 0.24 3.92 4.17
C ALA A 201 1.72 3.92 4.56
N LYS A 202 2.05 4.44 5.75
CA LYS A 202 3.43 4.39 6.29
C LYS A 202 3.89 2.96 6.55
N ALA A 203 3.01 2.07 7.02
CA ALA A 203 3.35 0.65 7.21
C ALA A 203 3.78 0.00 5.89
N HIS A 204 3.02 0.24 4.82
CA HIS A 204 3.34 -0.23 3.48
C HIS A 204 4.65 0.37 2.96
N TYR A 205 4.84 1.67 3.13
CA TYR A 205 6.08 2.34 2.75
C TYR A 205 7.31 1.76 3.46
N GLU A 206 7.22 1.53 4.76
CA GLU A 206 8.32 0.96 5.54
C GLU A 206 8.61 -0.50 5.16
N ALA A 207 7.56 -1.27 4.86
CA ALA A 207 7.70 -2.63 4.32
C ALA A 207 8.46 -2.60 2.97
N ILE A 208 8.05 -1.75 2.06
CA ILE A 208 8.72 -1.56 0.75
C ILE A 208 10.18 -1.15 0.95
N ARG A 209 10.47 -0.23 1.87
CA ARG A 209 11.85 0.16 2.18
C ARG A 209 12.70 -0.97 2.76
N GLU A 210 12.10 -1.87 3.50
CA GLU A 210 12.80 -3.05 4.01
C GLU A 210 13.05 -4.06 2.89
N ILE A 211 12.08 -4.28 2.00
CA ILE A 211 12.20 -5.14 0.81
C ILE A 211 13.35 -4.65 -0.08
N GLU A 212 13.42 -3.34 -0.37
CA GLU A 212 14.50 -2.73 -1.16
C GLU A 212 15.91 -3.03 -0.59
N LYS A 213 16.02 -3.30 0.70
CA LYS A 213 17.29 -3.59 1.37
C LYS A 213 17.61 -5.08 1.46
N LYS A 214 16.59 -5.92 1.67
CA LYS A 214 16.75 -7.32 2.09
C LYS A 214 16.54 -8.34 0.98
N ILE A 215 15.52 -8.14 0.14
CA ILE A 215 15.20 -9.11 -0.92
C ILE A 215 16.23 -8.97 -2.03
N LYS A 216 16.81 -10.10 -2.47
CA LYS A 216 17.85 -10.15 -3.51
C LYS A 216 17.26 -10.38 -4.88
#